data_1ff6a98568ddbe5cf1c7d85db1106bdd
#
_entry.id   1ff6a98568ddbe5cf1c7d85db1106bdd
#
_cell.length_a   1.000
_cell.length_b   1.000
_cell.length_c   1.000
_cell.angle_alpha   90.00
_cell.angle_beta   90.00
_cell.angle_gamma   90.00
#
_symmetry.space_group_name_H-M   'P 1'
#
loop_
_entity.id
_entity.type
_entity.pdbx_description
1 polymer ?
#
loop_
_entity_poly.entity_id
_entity_poly.type
_entity_poly.pdbx_seq_one_letter_code
_entity_poly.pdbx_strand_id
1 'polypeptide(L)'
;MEKELHIKASAPQQIQSCKETFSTNNGYGTIELTPYGDYLLNTVDITDAAARRTNEYKSAYKEVTANMLHAYEAETRAYTSLHEDMPSVESVVKLKNDLKTLSPQKYERGHFDFRKPTKDDIEKDLREEAKNINFDKTNINGHVDEKMFVKEHINEMIEVRQHAWQEACDFFNKIEDAREERENTRLFAEYKSLYNRKKEYIEGKESVVKQGLLNLCGNISVPYNLSLSFAYNQMSQILETSVIVENGISVPIIKAAILASGKISIKNKLVRETITEKTNSAISLTYFLAAHLFNISPNVQYLRFPLYDRNELNPLLWVEFEREKFSRTRPRIIGVISDILGYPNVLEFKNKADSIELCAMDKAMFDNNVAMAIQQTNEIHIEHQSTYSDLGNNYIAISFEDASILCGVPNLSNEVRKAISTAKDKGLSYVAVDKKLKSILDELKK
;
A
#
# COMPACT_ATOMS: atom_id res chain seq x y z
N MET A 1 -23.71 -13.78 -6.09
CA MET A 1 -22.74 -14.80 -6.55
C MET A 1 -21.38 -14.33 -6.07
N GLU A 2 -20.91 -14.91 -4.98
CA GLU A 2 -19.56 -14.71 -4.47
C GLU A 2 -18.59 -15.21 -5.55
N LYS A 3 -17.71 -14.33 -6.01
CA LYS A 3 -16.63 -14.75 -6.92
C LYS A 3 -15.53 -15.34 -6.06
N GLU A 4 -15.31 -16.63 -6.23
CA GLU A 4 -14.15 -17.29 -5.65
C GLU A 4 -12.88 -16.75 -6.34
N LEU A 5 -11.94 -16.27 -5.55
CA LEU A 5 -10.66 -15.72 -5.99
C LEU A 5 -9.55 -16.70 -5.62
N HIS A 6 -8.60 -16.90 -6.51
CA HIS A 6 -7.47 -17.80 -6.28
C HIS A 6 -6.15 -17.03 -6.24
N ILE A 7 -5.32 -17.33 -5.23
CA ILE A 7 -3.93 -16.91 -5.15
C ILE A 7 -3.07 -18.15 -5.39
N LYS A 8 -2.25 -18.10 -6.41
CA LYS A 8 -1.31 -19.18 -6.70
C LYS A 8 -0.08 -19.10 -5.79
N ALA A 9 0.37 -20.23 -5.29
CA ALA A 9 1.62 -20.31 -4.54
C ALA A 9 2.77 -19.74 -5.37
N SER A 10 3.61 -18.93 -4.73
CA SER A 10 4.93 -18.62 -5.28
C SER A 10 5.72 -19.92 -5.42
N ALA A 11 6.42 -20.10 -6.52
CA ALA A 11 7.26 -21.27 -6.71
C ALA A 11 8.23 -21.39 -5.52
N PRO A 12 8.30 -22.55 -4.85
CA PRO A 12 9.24 -22.74 -3.75
C PRO A 12 10.65 -22.49 -4.28
N GLN A 13 11.39 -21.64 -3.57
CA GLN A 13 12.78 -21.38 -3.90
C GLN A 13 13.57 -22.66 -3.64
N GLN A 14 13.93 -23.39 -4.69
CA GLN A 14 14.75 -24.59 -4.53
C GLN A 14 16.10 -24.20 -3.95
N ILE A 15 16.49 -24.87 -2.86
CA ILE A 15 17.82 -24.70 -2.28
C ILE A 15 18.84 -25.20 -3.32
N GLN A 16 19.73 -24.31 -3.72
CA GLN A 16 20.80 -24.59 -4.69
C GLN A 16 22.09 -24.94 -3.94
N SER A 17 23.03 -25.58 -4.66
CA SER A 17 24.39 -25.77 -4.14
C SER A 17 25.04 -24.42 -3.81
N CYS A 18 25.65 -24.32 -2.65
CA CYS A 18 26.46 -23.17 -2.26
C CYS A 18 27.93 -23.41 -2.68
N LYS A 19 28.56 -22.41 -3.27
CA LYS A 19 29.96 -22.49 -3.76
C LYS A 19 30.76 -21.32 -3.23
N GLU A 20 31.99 -21.63 -2.76
CA GLU A 20 32.97 -20.62 -2.36
C GLU A 20 34.34 -20.96 -2.95
N THR A 21 35.07 -19.93 -3.32
CA THR A 21 36.42 -20.06 -3.85
C THR A 21 37.44 -19.58 -2.82
N PHE A 22 38.58 -20.24 -2.81
CA PHE A 22 39.73 -19.82 -1.97
C PHE A 22 41.01 -19.82 -2.79
N SER A 23 41.92 -18.92 -2.45
CA SER A 23 43.22 -18.82 -3.09
C SER A 23 44.30 -18.82 -2.01
N THR A 24 45.32 -19.63 -2.21
CA THR A 24 46.48 -19.76 -1.34
C THR A 24 47.76 -19.40 -2.10
N ASN A 25 48.89 -19.29 -1.43
CA ASN A 25 50.18 -19.04 -2.10
C ASN A 25 50.59 -20.17 -3.06
N ASN A 26 50.02 -21.37 -2.90
CA ASN A 26 50.42 -22.59 -3.64
C ASN A 26 49.36 -23.10 -4.60
N GLY A 27 48.28 -22.35 -4.82
CA GLY A 27 47.19 -22.75 -5.68
C GLY A 27 45.84 -22.26 -5.19
N TYR A 28 44.77 -22.60 -5.89
CA TYR A 28 43.39 -22.17 -5.57
C TYR A 28 42.45 -23.39 -5.64
N GLY A 29 41.23 -23.18 -5.11
CA GLY A 29 40.22 -24.20 -5.19
C GLY A 29 38.81 -23.66 -4.99
N THR A 30 37.85 -24.50 -5.24
CA THR A 30 36.41 -24.25 -5.06
C THR A 30 35.81 -25.31 -4.15
N ILE A 31 35.08 -24.86 -3.17
CA ILE A 31 34.26 -25.70 -2.30
C ILE A 31 32.83 -25.62 -2.80
N GLU A 32 32.18 -26.74 -2.99
CA GLU A 32 30.76 -26.82 -3.31
C GLU A 32 30.07 -27.70 -2.26
N LEU A 33 29.00 -27.20 -1.70
CA LEU A 33 28.12 -27.91 -0.78
C LEU A 33 26.76 -28.07 -1.43
N THR A 34 26.35 -29.34 -1.65
CA THR A 34 25.04 -29.62 -2.25
C THR A 34 23.91 -29.49 -1.23
N PRO A 35 22.64 -29.35 -1.69
CA PRO A 35 21.46 -29.34 -0.80
C PRO A 35 21.29 -30.61 0.03
N TYR A 36 22.00 -31.70 -0.32
CA TYR A 36 21.95 -32.94 0.43
C TYR A 36 23.06 -33.07 1.47
N GLY A 37 23.95 -32.05 1.55
CA GLY A 37 25.09 -32.06 2.46
C GLY A 37 26.34 -32.72 1.89
N ASP A 38 26.32 -33.10 0.60
CA ASP A 38 27.48 -33.63 -0.07
C ASP A 38 28.49 -32.49 -0.33
N TYR A 39 29.72 -32.80 -0.03
CA TYR A 39 30.82 -31.84 -0.10
C TYR A 39 31.76 -32.22 -1.22
N LEU A 40 31.95 -31.28 -2.14
CA LEU A 40 32.87 -31.40 -3.26
C LEU A 40 33.97 -30.35 -3.13
N LEU A 41 35.24 -30.79 -3.29
CA LEU A 41 36.40 -29.92 -3.30
C LEU A 41 37.16 -30.10 -4.60
N ASN A 42 37.29 -29.04 -5.36
CA ASN A 42 38.08 -28.99 -6.58
C ASN A 42 39.27 -28.08 -6.34
N THR A 43 40.51 -28.59 -6.51
CA THR A 43 41.76 -27.85 -6.30
C THR A 43 42.58 -27.81 -7.56
N VAL A 44 43.33 -26.71 -7.74
CA VAL A 44 44.27 -26.49 -8.84
C VAL A 44 45.58 -26.06 -8.24
N ASP A 45 46.69 -26.67 -8.67
CA ASP A 45 48.08 -26.43 -8.22
C ASP A 45 48.38 -26.75 -6.75
N ILE A 46 47.39 -27.22 -5.99
CA ILE A 46 47.48 -27.66 -4.59
C ILE A 46 46.73 -28.96 -4.38
N THR A 47 47.20 -29.86 -3.57
CA THR A 47 46.46 -31.08 -3.21
C THR A 47 45.36 -30.81 -2.22
N ASP A 48 44.28 -31.59 -2.25
CA ASP A 48 43.13 -31.45 -1.32
C ASP A 48 43.58 -31.49 0.13
N ALA A 49 44.50 -32.40 0.48
CA ALA A 49 45.01 -32.53 1.83
C ALA A 49 45.79 -31.30 2.32
N ALA A 50 46.56 -30.67 1.42
CA ALA A 50 47.27 -29.43 1.73
C ALA A 50 46.31 -28.25 1.81
N ALA A 51 45.36 -28.14 0.85
CA ALA A 51 44.33 -27.11 0.84
C ALA A 51 43.52 -27.05 2.16
N ARG A 52 43.08 -28.20 2.65
CA ARG A 52 42.30 -28.31 3.92
C ARG A 52 43.00 -27.81 5.17
N ARG A 53 44.32 -27.70 5.14
CA ARG A 53 45.10 -27.18 6.27
C ARG A 53 45.22 -25.67 6.28
N THR A 54 44.96 -25.01 5.16
CA THR A 54 45.09 -23.56 5.01
C THR A 54 43.95 -22.81 5.72
N ASN A 55 44.21 -21.56 6.11
CA ASN A 55 43.21 -20.71 6.75
C ASN A 55 42.15 -20.24 5.73
N GLU A 56 42.57 -20.02 4.49
CA GLU A 56 41.75 -19.60 3.37
C GLU A 56 40.68 -20.67 3.09
N TYR A 57 41.08 -21.93 3.03
CA TYR A 57 40.12 -23.05 2.92
C TYR A 57 39.14 -23.09 4.11
N LYS A 58 39.64 -22.98 5.35
CA LYS A 58 38.78 -23.02 6.54
C LYS A 58 37.81 -21.87 6.56
N SER A 59 38.17 -20.68 6.10
CA SER A 59 37.28 -19.53 5.96
C SER A 59 36.21 -19.80 4.91
N ALA A 60 36.60 -20.20 3.70
CA ALA A 60 35.67 -20.53 2.63
C ALA A 60 34.71 -21.70 3.01
N TYR A 61 35.23 -22.71 3.73
CA TYR A 61 34.39 -23.80 4.23
C TYR A 61 33.35 -23.32 5.26
N LYS A 62 33.75 -22.41 6.15
CA LYS A 62 32.81 -21.81 7.12
C LYS A 62 31.76 -20.97 6.42
N GLU A 63 32.12 -20.25 5.37
CA GLU A 63 31.22 -19.41 4.61
C GLU A 63 30.20 -20.23 3.80
N VAL A 64 30.65 -21.27 3.07
CA VAL A 64 29.74 -22.14 2.32
C VAL A 64 28.74 -22.88 3.23
N THR A 65 29.20 -23.29 4.44
CA THR A 65 28.30 -23.91 5.43
C THR A 65 27.31 -22.93 6.04
N ALA A 66 27.72 -21.68 6.28
CA ALA A 66 26.83 -20.62 6.74
C ALA A 66 25.78 -20.26 5.68
N ASN A 67 26.21 -20.13 4.41
CA ASN A 67 25.30 -19.84 3.29
C ASN A 67 24.25 -20.95 3.11
N MET A 68 24.65 -22.21 3.24
CA MET A 68 23.70 -23.34 3.19
C MET A 68 22.73 -23.33 4.37
N LEU A 69 23.21 -23.05 5.59
CA LEU A 69 22.33 -22.89 6.76
C LEU A 69 21.30 -21.80 6.54
N HIS A 70 21.75 -20.61 6.08
CA HIS A 70 20.87 -19.50 5.79
C HIS A 70 19.82 -19.82 4.70
N ALA A 71 20.19 -20.62 3.69
CA ALA A 71 19.24 -21.05 2.67
C ALA A 71 18.09 -21.88 3.26
N TYR A 72 18.38 -22.85 4.16
CA TYR A 72 17.37 -23.65 4.84
C TYR A 72 16.53 -22.83 5.84
N GLU A 73 17.16 -21.90 6.55
CA GLU A 73 16.44 -20.98 7.43
C GLU A 73 15.53 -20.05 6.65
N ALA A 74 15.98 -19.50 5.51
CA ALA A 74 15.20 -18.63 4.65
C ALA A 74 14.00 -19.38 4.04
N GLU A 75 14.17 -20.63 3.59
CA GLU A 75 13.07 -21.47 3.13
C GLU A 75 12.01 -21.65 4.22
N THR A 76 12.43 -21.96 5.45
CA THR A 76 11.48 -22.11 6.59
C THR A 76 10.79 -20.79 6.93
N ARG A 77 11.54 -19.68 6.95
CA ARG A 77 11.00 -18.33 7.23
C ARG A 77 9.95 -17.89 6.20
N ALA A 78 10.11 -18.27 4.94
CA ALA A 78 9.12 -17.99 3.91
C ALA A 78 7.71 -18.51 4.23
N TYR A 79 7.61 -19.53 5.09
CA TYR A 79 6.34 -20.09 5.58
C TYR A 79 5.94 -19.54 6.95
N THR A 80 6.88 -19.41 7.87
CA THR A 80 6.58 -19.16 9.30
C THR A 80 6.60 -17.69 9.69
N SER A 81 7.17 -16.83 8.86
CA SER A 81 7.40 -15.41 9.18
C SER A 81 6.74 -14.43 8.20
N LEU A 82 5.69 -14.84 7.48
CA LEU A 82 4.94 -13.98 6.57
C LEU A 82 4.47 -12.67 7.22
N HIS A 83 4.11 -12.72 8.51
CA HIS A 83 3.68 -11.55 9.27
C HIS A 83 4.77 -10.48 9.46
N GLU A 84 6.06 -10.82 9.29
CA GLU A 84 7.15 -9.86 9.34
C GLU A 84 7.16 -8.96 8.10
N ASP A 85 6.69 -9.49 6.96
CA ASP A 85 6.61 -8.79 5.66
C ASP A 85 5.23 -8.14 5.42
N MET A 86 4.34 -8.16 6.42
CA MET A 86 3.02 -7.55 6.29
C MET A 86 3.12 -6.04 6.13
N PRO A 87 2.33 -5.43 5.20
CA PRO A 87 2.30 -4.00 5.05
C PRO A 87 1.73 -3.32 6.30
N SER A 88 2.17 -2.10 6.58
CA SER A 88 1.53 -1.27 7.60
C SER A 88 0.11 -0.91 7.17
N VAL A 89 -0.84 -0.98 8.10
CA VAL A 89 -2.21 -0.55 7.84
C VAL A 89 -2.27 0.97 7.73
N GLU A 90 -2.82 1.46 6.63
CA GLU A 90 -2.92 2.89 6.35
C GLU A 90 -3.80 3.63 7.37
N SER A 91 -3.33 4.79 7.82
CA SER A 91 -4.06 5.63 8.76
C SER A 91 -5.23 6.34 8.05
N VAL A 92 -6.44 6.09 8.54
CA VAL A 92 -7.68 6.74 8.06
C VAL A 92 -7.61 8.26 8.20
N VAL A 93 -7.05 8.73 9.33
CA VAL A 93 -6.91 10.18 9.61
C VAL A 93 -5.97 10.84 8.62
N LYS A 94 -4.82 10.20 8.32
CA LYS A 94 -3.87 10.70 7.33
C LYS A 94 -4.52 10.79 5.95
N LEU A 95 -5.19 9.73 5.50
CA LEU A 95 -5.85 9.70 4.18
C LEU A 95 -6.94 10.78 4.05
N LYS A 96 -7.74 11.00 5.10
CA LYS A 96 -8.75 12.07 5.12
C LYS A 96 -8.11 13.46 5.07
N ASN A 97 -6.98 13.67 5.74
CA ASN A 97 -6.26 14.93 5.69
C ASN A 97 -5.61 15.15 4.32
N ASP A 98 -5.00 14.14 3.73
CA ASP A 98 -4.43 14.19 2.38
C ASP A 98 -5.51 14.55 1.33
N LEU A 99 -6.73 14.04 1.51
CA LEU A 99 -7.86 14.39 0.64
C LEU A 99 -8.28 15.88 0.80
N LYS A 100 -8.28 16.40 2.04
CA LYS A 100 -8.63 17.81 2.32
C LYS A 100 -7.60 18.80 1.78
N THR A 101 -6.32 18.41 1.76
CA THR A 101 -5.22 19.27 1.29
C THR A 101 -5.02 19.19 -0.22
N LEU A 102 -5.69 18.25 -0.88
CA LEU A 102 -5.60 18.10 -2.33
C LEU A 102 -6.20 19.32 -3.02
N SER A 103 -5.42 19.98 -3.88
CA SER A 103 -5.84 21.12 -4.67
C SER A 103 -5.46 20.96 -6.14
N PRO A 104 -6.22 21.57 -7.07
CA PRO A 104 -5.87 21.51 -8.47
C PRO A 104 -4.59 22.30 -8.74
N GLN A 105 -3.73 21.74 -9.58
CA GLN A 105 -2.61 22.47 -10.13
C GLN A 105 -3.12 23.53 -11.11
N LYS A 106 -2.41 24.65 -11.19
CA LYS A 106 -2.69 25.71 -12.16
C LYS A 106 -1.60 25.73 -13.22
N TYR A 107 -1.98 26.07 -14.42
CA TYR A 107 -1.04 26.27 -15.50
C TYR A 107 -0.15 27.48 -15.19
N GLU A 108 1.16 27.35 -15.39
CA GLU A 108 2.12 28.43 -15.30
C GLU A 108 2.25 29.06 -16.68
N ARG A 109 1.82 30.34 -16.77
CA ARG A 109 1.82 31.11 -18.02
C ARG A 109 3.25 31.38 -18.47
N GLY A 110 3.51 31.22 -19.75
CA GLY A 110 4.76 31.62 -20.36
C GLY A 110 4.95 33.14 -20.34
N HIS A 111 6.19 33.59 -20.46
CA HIS A 111 6.53 35.02 -20.54
C HIS A 111 6.91 35.39 -21.97
N PHE A 112 6.56 36.62 -22.36
CA PHE A 112 7.00 37.19 -23.62
C PHE A 112 8.39 37.83 -23.42
N ASP A 113 9.45 37.13 -23.87
CA ASP A 113 10.85 37.48 -23.56
C ASP A 113 11.42 38.63 -24.42
N PHE A 114 10.69 39.08 -25.46
CA PHE A 114 11.17 40.13 -26.28
C PHE A 114 10.90 41.52 -25.66
N ARG A 115 11.96 42.22 -25.31
CA ARG A 115 11.85 43.58 -24.77
C ARG A 115 11.34 44.56 -25.81
N LYS A 116 10.60 45.58 -25.35
CA LYS A 116 10.15 46.66 -26.22
C LYS A 116 11.36 47.39 -26.82
N PRO A 117 11.41 47.61 -28.16
CA PRO A 117 12.51 48.31 -28.79
C PRO A 117 12.64 49.73 -28.24
N THR A 118 13.85 50.12 -27.87
CA THR A 118 14.16 51.50 -27.45
C THR A 118 14.57 52.36 -28.63
N LYS A 119 14.52 53.69 -28.45
CA LYS A 119 15.00 54.62 -29.46
C LYS A 119 16.45 54.38 -29.85
N ASP A 120 17.31 54.07 -28.87
CA ASP A 120 18.74 53.80 -29.07
C ASP A 120 18.99 52.54 -29.90
N ASP A 121 18.16 51.50 -29.67
CA ASP A 121 18.24 50.26 -30.48
C ASP A 121 17.90 50.57 -31.95
N ILE A 122 16.86 51.38 -32.17
CA ILE A 122 16.39 51.72 -33.50
C ILE A 122 17.40 52.67 -34.22
N GLU A 123 17.97 53.64 -33.49
CA GLU A 123 19.05 54.49 -34.04
C GLU A 123 20.26 53.68 -34.47
N LYS A 124 20.62 52.65 -33.70
CA LYS A 124 21.72 51.77 -34.04
C LYS A 124 21.43 50.95 -35.29
N ASP A 125 20.23 50.39 -35.40
CA ASP A 125 19.81 49.63 -36.58
C ASP A 125 19.81 50.53 -37.84
N LEU A 126 19.27 51.76 -37.75
CA LEU A 126 19.24 52.71 -38.88
C LEU A 126 20.66 53.15 -39.32
N ARG A 127 21.61 53.30 -38.37
CA ARG A 127 23.01 53.58 -38.71
C ARG A 127 23.67 52.39 -39.41
N GLU A 128 23.37 51.15 -39.00
CA GLU A 128 23.87 49.96 -39.68
C GLU A 128 23.26 49.84 -41.10
N GLU A 129 21.98 50.16 -41.24
CA GLU A 129 21.29 50.20 -42.55
C GLU A 129 21.89 51.23 -43.49
N ALA A 130 22.15 52.46 -43.01
CA ALA A 130 22.82 53.51 -43.81
C ALA A 130 24.22 53.08 -44.25
N LYS A 131 24.98 52.38 -43.39
CA LYS A 131 26.29 51.81 -43.75
C LYS A 131 26.17 50.76 -44.84
N ASN A 132 25.18 49.87 -44.72
CA ASN A 132 24.95 48.82 -45.71
C ASN A 132 24.58 49.39 -47.07
N ILE A 133 23.73 50.45 -47.13
CA ILE A 133 23.40 51.20 -48.35
C ILE A 133 24.64 51.80 -48.96
N ASN A 134 25.53 52.40 -48.15
CA ASN A 134 26.78 52.97 -48.64
C ASN A 134 27.79 51.94 -49.11
N PHE A 135 27.74 50.73 -48.59
CA PHE A 135 28.62 49.61 -48.97
C PHE A 135 28.16 48.91 -50.23
N ASP A 136 26.89 49.02 -50.59
CA ASP A 136 26.33 48.41 -51.80
C ASP A 136 26.83 49.14 -53.07
N LYS A 137 27.71 48.50 -53.81
CA LYS A 137 28.32 49.04 -55.07
C LYS A 137 27.30 49.26 -56.19
N THR A 138 26.10 48.75 -56.05
CA THR A 138 25.00 48.92 -57.01
C THR A 138 24.12 50.11 -56.69
N ASN A 139 24.40 50.85 -55.66
CA ASN A 139 23.62 52.02 -55.25
C ASN A 139 23.80 53.22 -56.18
N ILE A 140 22.79 53.52 -56.96
CA ILE A 140 22.74 54.56 -57.95
C ILE A 140 22.53 55.98 -57.32
N ASN A 141 22.05 56.00 -56.07
CA ASN A 141 21.64 57.24 -55.37
C ASN A 141 22.76 57.99 -54.64
N GLY A 142 24.00 57.45 -54.70
CA GLY A 142 25.13 58.16 -54.09
C GLY A 142 25.30 57.86 -52.60
N HIS A 143 26.31 58.55 -51.99
CA HIS A 143 26.64 58.31 -50.52
C HIS A 143 25.58 58.96 -49.66
N VAL A 144 25.04 58.21 -48.70
CA VAL A 144 24.01 58.62 -47.74
C VAL A 144 24.71 59.03 -46.43
N ASP A 145 24.41 60.30 -46.00
CA ASP A 145 24.85 60.76 -44.67
C ASP A 145 24.10 60.04 -43.57
N GLU A 146 24.83 59.25 -42.75
CA GLU A 146 24.26 58.47 -41.68
C GLU A 146 23.41 59.25 -40.69
N LYS A 147 23.83 60.53 -40.37
CA LYS A 147 23.11 61.36 -39.43
C LYS A 147 21.80 61.92 -40.01
N MET A 148 21.81 62.25 -41.27
CA MET A 148 20.61 62.72 -41.96
C MET A 148 19.63 61.57 -42.16
N PHE A 149 20.11 60.38 -42.57
CA PHE A 149 19.29 59.25 -42.78
C PHE A 149 18.57 58.82 -41.46
N VAL A 150 19.29 58.75 -40.35
CA VAL A 150 18.67 58.52 -39.04
C VAL A 150 17.64 59.52 -38.66
N LYS A 151 17.96 60.88 -38.86
CA LYS A 151 17.03 61.95 -38.50
C LYS A 151 15.74 61.89 -39.30
N GLU A 152 15.79 61.56 -40.56
CA GLU A 152 14.64 61.42 -41.43
C GLU A 152 13.75 60.22 -41.11
N HIS A 153 14.33 59.04 -40.76
CA HIS A 153 13.58 57.78 -40.62
C HIS A 153 13.26 57.41 -39.18
N ILE A 154 13.90 58.03 -38.18
CA ILE A 154 13.81 57.61 -36.79
C ILE A 154 12.38 57.57 -36.24
N ASN A 155 11.58 58.57 -36.47
CA ASN A 155 10.23 58.68 -35.92
C ASN A 155 9.29 57.66 -36.52
N GLU A 156 9.33 57.50 -37.84
CA GLU A 156 8.55 56.46 -38.52
C GLU A 156 8.95 55.04 -38.09
N MET A 157 10.24 54.81 -37.99
CA MET A 157 10.75 53.51 -37.60
C MET A 157 10.43 53.17 -36.14
N ILE A 158 10.41 54.17 -35.24
CA ILE A 158 9.96 53.98 -33.86
C ILE A 158 8.51 53.52 -33.84
N GLU A 159 7.62 54.15 -34.55
CA GLU A 159 6.21 53.79 -34.62
C GLU A 159 6.02 52.40 -35.21
N VAL A 160 6.65 52.09 -36.33
CA VAL A 160 6.57 50.78 -36.97
C VAL A 160 7.09 49.66 -36.04
N ARG A 161 8.26 49.83 -35.45
CA ARG A 161 8.87 48.79 -34.59
C ARG A 161 8.11 48.62 -33.28
N GLN A 162 7.62 49.68 -32.66
CA GLN A 162 6.82 49.61 -31.43
C GLN A 162 5.46 48.98 -31.71
N HIS A 163 4.83 49.32 -32.85
CA HIS A 163 3.58 48.70 -33.27
C HIS A 163 3.75 47.19 -33.51
N ALA A 164 4.78 46.78 -34.27
CA ALA A 164 5.08 45.37 -34.52
C ALA A 164 5.36 44.61 -33.21
N TRP A 165 6.07 45.24 -32.27
CA TRP A 165 6.29 44.64 -30.94
C TRP A 165 4.98 44.47 -30.17
N GLN A 166 4.09 45.47 -30.20
CA GLN A 166 2.78 45.42 -29.54
C GLN A 166 1.90 44.30 -30.15
N GLU A 167 1.86 44.24 -31.49
CA GLU A 167 1.11 43.16 -32.17
C GLU A 167 1.64 41.76 -31.81
N ALA A 168 2.96 41.62 -31.74
CA ALA A 168 3.58 40.34 -31.33
C ALA A 168 3.26 39.99 -29.88
N CYS A 169 3.27 40.99 -28.98
CA CYS A 169 2.88 40.81 -27.57
C CYS A 169 1.40 40.42 -27.44
N ASP A 170 0.51 41.10 -28.16
CA ASP A 170 -0.93 40.83 -28.15
C ASP A 170 -1.23 39.46 -28.74
N PHE A 171 -0.54 39.07 -29.80
CA PHE A 171 -0.64 37.72 -30.38
C PHE A 171 -0.18 36.64 -29.42
N PHE A 172 0.98 36.85 -28.78
CA PHE A 172 1.49 35.94 -27.74
C PHE A 172 0.47 35.79 -26.60
N ASN A 173 -0.04 36.89 -26.06
CA ASN A 173 -1.02 36.88 -24.99
C ASN A 173 -2.29 36.11 -25.39
N LYS A 174 -2.79 36.29 -26.59
CA LYS A 174 -3.96 35.60 -27.10
C LYS A 174 -3.72 34.07 -27.19
N ILE A 175 -2.54 33.65 -27.59
CA ILE A 175 -2.16 32.22 -27.62
C ILE A 175 -2.07 31.68 -26.20
N GLU A 176 -1.42 32.41 -25.29
CA GLU A 176 -1.26 31.96 -23.90
C GLU A 176 -2.60 31.94 -23.16
N ASP A 177 -3.52 32.88 -23.41
CA ASP A 177 -4.88 32.87 -22.84
C ASP A 177 -5.62 31.59 -23.26
N ALA A 178 -5.59 31.22 -24.53
CA ALA A 178 -6.22 30.02 -25.05
C ALA A 178 -5.55 28.72 -24.52
N ARG A 179 -4.23 28.76 -24.31
CA ARG A 179 -3.46 27.66 -23.74
C ARG A 179 -3.77 27.52 -22.26
N GLU A 180 -3.80 28.60 -21.50
CA GLU A 180 -4.13 28.62 -20.09
C GLU A 180 -5.53 28.06 -19.82
N GLU A 181 -6.53 28.47 -20.58
CA GLU A 181 -7.91 27.95 -20.46
C GLU A 181 -7.96 26.44 -20.70
N ARG A 182 -7.31 25.96 -21.77
CA ARG A 182 -7.29 24.53 -22.12
C ARG A 182 -6.56 23.70 -21.06
N GLU A 183 -5.36 24.14 -20.65
CA GLU A 183 -4.55 23.40 -19.68
C GLU A 183 -5.18 23.42 -18.29
N ASN A 184 -5.74 24.53 -17.84
CA ASN A 184 -6.46 24.60 -16.57
C ASN A 184 -7.70 23.69 -16.57
N THR A 185 -8.41 23.61 -17.70
CA THR A 185 -9.54 22.67 -17.84
C THR A 185 -9.10 21.22 -17.72
N ARG A 186 -7.99 20.85 -18.37
CA ARG A 186 -7.40 19.52 -18.30
C ARG A 186 -6.96 19.20 -16.87
N LEU A 187 -6.18 20.08 -16.23
CA LEU A 187 -5.67 19.91 -14.86
C LEU A 187 -6.81 19.79 -13.84
N PHE A 188 -7.87 20.57 -14.02
CA PHE A 188 -9.05 20.47 -13.16
C PHE A 188 -9.80 19.15 -13.34
N ALA A 189 -9.91 18.64 -14.56
CA ALA A 189 -10.51 17.33 -14.82
C ALA A 189 -9.69 16.19 -14.20
N GLU A 190 -8.36 16.25 -14.30
CA GLU A 190 -7.44 15.28 -13.66
C GLU A 190 -7.56 15.35 -12.13
N TYR A 191 -7.55 16.53 -11.54
CA TYR A 191 -7.78 16.74 -10.12
C TYR A 191 -9.10 16.13 -9.66
N LYS A 192 -10.20 16.43 -10.36
CA LYS A 192 -11.54 15.91 -10.02
C LYS A 192 -11.59 14.40 -10.09
N SER A 193 -10.96 13.79 -11.08
CA SER A 193 -10.85 12.34 -11.21
C SER A 193 -10.06 11.72 -10.05
N LEU A 194 -8.90 12.30 -9.70
CA LEU A 194 -8.08 11.85 -8.58
C LEU A 194 -8.80 12.02 -7.24
N TYR A 195 -9.43 13.17 -7.02
CA TYR A 195 -10.22 13.45 -5.82
C TYR A 195 -11.35 12.43 -5.63
N ASN A 196 -12.13 12.18 -6.68
CA ASN A 196 -13.23 11.22 -6.63
C ASN A 196 -12.74 9.80 -6.34
N ARG A 197 -11.67 9.34 -7.00
CA ARG A 197 -11.07 8.02 -6.72
C ARG A 197 -10.60 7.87 -5.28
N LYS A 198 -9.90 8.88 -4.74
CA LYS A 198 -9.47 8.88 -3.34
C LYS A 198 -10.66 8.91 -2.37
N LYS A 199 -11.68 9.70 -2.68
CA LYS A 199 -12.92 9.76 -1.89
C LYS A 199 -13.63 8.40 -1.86
N GLU A 200 -13.83 7.78 -3.01
CA GLU A 200 -14.46 6.46 -3.14
C GLU A 200 -13.67 5.36 -2.40
N TYR A 201 -12.33 5.44 -2.44
CA TYR A 201 -11.45 4.56 -1.67
C TYR A 201 -11.65 4.73 -0.16
N ILE A 202 -11.69 5.99 0.32
CA ILE A 202 -11.89 6.29 1.75
C ILE A 202 -13.30 5.90 2.22
N GLU A 203 -14.31 6.11 1.39
CA GLU A 203 -15.71 5.74 1.69
C GLU A 203 -15.98 4.23 1.54
N GLY A 204 -15.04 3.48 1.00
CA GLY A 204 -15.16 2.03 0.82
C GLY A 204 -16.31 1.65 -0.10
N LYS A 205 -16.44 2.31 -1.27
CA LYS A 205 -17.44 1.88 -2.25
C LYS A 205 -17.23 0.42 -2.61
N GLU A 206 -18.31 -0.32 -2.71
CA GLU A 206 -18.29 -1.77 -2.98
C GLU A 206 -17.48 -2.12 -4.23
N SER A 207 -17.62 -1.32 -5.29
CA SER A 207 -16.86 -1.50 -6.53
C SER A 207 -15.34 -1.34 -6.33
N VAL A 208 -14.93 -0.39 -5.48
CA VAL A 208 -13.51 -0.14 -5.16
C VAL A 208 -12.96 -1.29 -4.31
N VAL A 209 -13.72 -1.75 -3.32
CA VAL A 209 -13.33 -2.90 -2.49
C VAL A 209 -13.20 -4.17 -3.34
N LYS A 210 -14.16 -4.46 -4.22
CA LYS A 210 -14.09 -5.59 -5.15
C LYS A 210 -12.87 -5.52 -6.06
N GLN A 211 -12.59 -4.35 -6.64
CA GLN A 211 -11.40 -4.17 -7.48
C GLN A 211 -10.10 -4.30 -6.68
N GLY A 212 -10.08 -3.79 -5.45
CA GLY A 212 -8.95 -3.95 -4.52
C GLY A 212 -8.66 -5.43 -4.21
N LEU A 213 -9.68 -6.23 -3.97
CA LEU A 213 -9.56 -7.68 -3.76
C LEU A 213 -9.02 -8.42 -4.99
N LEU A 214 -9.51 -8.08 -6.19
CA LEU A 214 -8.99 -8.64 -7.44
C LEU A 214 -7.52 -8.29 -7.63
N ASN A 215 -7.14 -7.05 -7.39
CA ASN A 215 -5.75 -6.60 -7.50
C ASN A 215 -4.86 -7.28 -6.45
N LEU A 216 -5.37 -7.48 -5.24
CA LEU A 216 -4.67 -8.20 -4.19
C LEU A 216 -4.29 -9.61 -4.63
N CYS A 217 -5.23 -10.37 -5.17
CA CYS A 217 -4.98 -11.74 -5.62
C CYS A 217 -3.93 -11.84 -6.73
N GLY A 218 -3.78 -10.78 -7.56
CA GLY A 218 -2.75 -10.73 -8.60
C GLY A 218 -1.35 -10.33 -8.12
N ASN A 219 -1.25 -9.67 -6.95
CA ASN A 219 0.00 -9.06 -6.50
C ASN A 219 0.59 -9.68 -5.23
N ILE A 220 -0.16 -10.51 -4.54
CA ILE A 220 0.31 -11.15 -3.31
C ILE A 220 1.16 -12.38 -3.63
N SER A 221 2.27 -12.53 -2.92
CA SER A 221 3.15 -13.70 -3.03
C SER A 221 3.16 -14.44 -1.70
N VAL A 222 2.65 -15.68 -1.70
CA VAL A 222 2.60 -16.56 -0.53
C VAL A 222 3.01 -17.97 -0.95
N PRO A 223 3.52 -18.81 -0.02
CA PRO A 223 3.97 -20.16 -0.33
C PRO A 223 2.80 -21.16 -0.47
N TYR A 224 1.56 -20.69 -0.49
CA TYR A 224 0.34 -21.52 -0.51
C TYR A 224 -0.56 -21.16 -1.68
N ASN A 225 -1.22 -22.18 -2.24
CA ASN A 225 -2.39 -21.98 -3.08
C ASN A 225 -3.58 -21.67 -2.16
N LEU A 226 -4.20 -20.51 -2.38
CA LEU A 226 -5.33 -20.06 -1.58
C LEU A 226 -6.56 -19.85 -2.46
N SER A 227 -7.71 -20.28 -1.95
CA SER A 227 -9.02 -19.91 -2.45
C SER A 227 -9.66 -18.95 -1.44
N LEU A 228 -10.12 -17.79 -1.93
CA LEU A 228 -10.74 -16.75 -1.13
C LEU A 228 -12.16 -16.47 -1.61
N SER A 229 -13.10 -16.42 -0.68
CA SER A 229 -14.40 -15.80 -0.88
C SER A 229 -14.58 -14.63 0.08
N PHE A 230 -15.43 -13.67 -0.26
CA PHE A 230 -15.62 -12.49 0.57
C PHE A 230 -17.03 -11.93 0.46
N ALA A 231 -17.50 -11.33 1.55
CA ALA A 231 -18.67 -10.49 1.63
C ALA A 231 -18.29 -9.17 2.31
N TYR A 232 -18.67 -8.04 1.71
CA TYR A 232 -18.38 -6.73 2.27
C TYR A 232 -19.68 -5.97 2.54
N ASN A 233 -19.82 -5.45 3.74
CA ASN A 233 -20.92 -4.59 4.13
C ASN A 233 -20.36 -3.18 4.41
N GLN A 234 -20.64 -2.24 3.50
CA GLN A 234 -20.16 -0.86 3.59
C GLN A 234 -20.72 -0.13 4.81
N MET A 235 -21.95 -0.43 5.23
CA MET A 235 -22.62 0.26 6.33
C MET A 235 -22.07 -0.17 7.69
N SER A 236 -21.92 -1.46 7.91
CA SER A 236 -21.30 -1.99 9.13
C SER A 236 -19.77 -1.93 9.12
N GLN A 237 -19.16 -1.60 7.97
CA GLN A 237 -17.71 -1.52 7.76
C GLN A 237 -17.00 -2.86 8.03
N ILE A 238 -17.73 -3.97 7.83
CA ILE A 238 -17.24 -5.33 8.04
C ILE A 238 -16.87 -5.94 6.69
N LEU A 239 -15.66 -6.49 6.61
CA LEU A 239 -15.24 -7.40 5.53
C LEU A 239 -15.19 -8.81 6.10
N GLU A 240 -16.07 -9.66 5.60
CA GLU A 240 -16.05 -11.10 5.89
C GLU A 240 -15.30 -11.80 4.77
N THR A 241 -14.35 -12.64 5.13
CA THR A 241 -13.57 -13.43 4.18
C THR A 241 -13.65 -14.90 4.55
N SER A 242 -13.47 -15.78 3.57
CA SER A 242 -13.21 -17.19 3.82
C SER A 242 -11.95 -17.58 3.07
N VAL A 243 -10.97 -18.12 3.76
CA VAL A 243 -9.67 -18.48 3.19
C VAL A 243 -9.42 -19.97 3.35
N ILE A 244 -9.26 -20.66 2.22
CA ILE A 244 -8.94 -22.07 2.17
C ILE A 244 -7.51 -22.24 1.67
N VAL A 245 -6.67 -22.95 2.41
CA VAL A 245 -5.34 -23.36 1.96
C VAL A 245 -5.49 -24.68 1.20
N GLU A 246 -5.56 -24.64 -0.14
CA GLU A 246 -5.96 -25.77 -0.99
C GLU A 246 -5.15 -27.05 -0.78
N ASN A 247 -3.82 -26.92 -0.63
CA ASN A 247 -2.91 -28.05 -0.40
C ASN A 247 -2.64 -28.32 1.09
N GLY A 248 -3.33 -27.61 1.96
CA GLY A 248 -3.14 -27.67 3.41
C GLY A 248 -1.92 -26.91 3.91
N ILE A 249 -1.92 -26.60 5.21
CA ILE A 249 -0.78 -25.94 5.87
C ILE A 249 0.41 -26.91 5.92
N SER A 250 1.45 -26.58 5.20
CA SER A 250 2.70 -27.34 5.13
C SER A 250 3.90 -26.44 5.39
N VAL A 251 4.99 -27.03 5.85
CA VAL A 251 6.27 -26.34 6.05
C VAL A 251 7.39 -27.26 5.59
N PRO A 252 8.57 -26.74 5.23
CA PRO A 252 9.73 -27.56 4.89
C PRO A 252 10.07 -28.54 6.03
N ILE A 253 10.25 -29.81 5.70
CA ILE A 253 10.52 -30.87 6.69
C ILE A 253 12.00 -31.09 6.97
N ILE A 254 12.88 -30.48 6.19
CA ILE A 254 14.34 -30.58 6.29
C ILE A 254 14.90 -29.34 6.96
N LYS A 255 15.93 -29.52 7.77
CA LYS A 255 16.71 -28.43 8.35
C LYS A 255 18.21 -28.68 8.25
N ALA A 256 18.99 -27.62 8.20
CA ALA A 256 20.42 -27.65 8.35
C ALA A 256 20.85 -27.25 9.78
N ALA A 257 21.95 -27.73 10.24
CA ALA A 257 22.58 -27.32 11.50
C ALA A 257 24.09 -27.47 11.40
N ILE A 258 24.84 -26.52 11.94
CA ILE A 258 26.29 -26.59 12.04
C ILE A 258 26.65 -27.31 13.33
N LEU A 259 27.35 -28.43 13.22
CA LEU A 259 27.80 -29.25 14.36
C LEU A 259 28.99 -28.58 15.06
N ALA A 260 29.30 -28.97 16.29
CA ALA A 260 30.48 -28.51 17.04
C ALA A 260 31.80 -28.73 16.28
N SER A 261 31.85 -29.72 15.39
CA SER A 261 32.97 -29.97 14.48
C SER A 261 33.11 -28.99 13.32
N GLY A 262 32.16 -28.05 13.17
CA GLY A 262 32.07 -27.14 12.04
C GLY A 262 31.44 -27.75 10.77
N LYS A 263 31.09 -29.03 10.79
CA LYS A 263 30.40 -29.70 9.66
C LYS A 263 28.93 -29.37 9.66
N ILE A 264 28.34 -29.22 8.46
CA ILE A 264 26.90 -29.11 8.31
C ILE A 264 26.23 -30.48 8.44
N SER A 265 25.09 -30.52 9.11
CA SER A 265 24.21 -31.68 9.20
C SER A 265 22.86 -31.31 8.62
N ILE A 266 22.43 -32.00 7.56
CA ILE A 266 21.14 -31.84 6.92
C ILE A 266 20.30 -33.05 7.31
N LYS A 267 19.15 -32.79 7.95
CA LYS A 267 18.29 -33.85 8.49
C LYS A 267 16.83 -33.39 8.57
N ASN A 268 15.94 -34.37 8.71
CA ASN A 268 14.53 -34.10 8.99
C ASN A 268 14.37 -33.36 10.33
N LYS A 269 13.43 -32.44 10.36
CA LYS A 269 13.00 -31.79 11.59
C LYS A 269 12.33 -32.75 12.52
N LEU A 270 12.38 -32.48 13.80
CA LEU A 270 11.63 -33.26 14.81
C LEU A 270 10.14 -33.00 14.64
N VAL A 271 9.30 -33.96 15.02
CA VAL A 271 7.83 -33.78 14.94
C VAL A 271 7.36 -32.55 15.66
N ARG A 272 7.90 -32.24 16.85
CA ARG A 272 7.57 -31.02 17.60
C ARG A 272 7.91 -29.73 16.86
N GLU A 273 9.05 -29.68 16.14
CA GLU A 273 9.48 -28.54 15.35
C GLU A 273 8.50 -28.30 14.20
N THR A 274 8.15 -29.36 13.48
CA THR A 274 7.20 -29.31 12.36
C THR A 274 5.81 -28.83 12.82
N ILE A 275 5.34 -29.31 13.98
CA ILE A 275 4.05 -28.91 14.57
C ILE A 275 4.08 -27.42 14.91
N THR A 276 5.11 -26.96 15.63
CA THR A 276 5.27 -25.55 15.99
C THR A 276 5.32 -24.64 14.75
N GLU A 277 6.10 -25.05 13.75
CA GLU A 277 6.23 -24.28 12.51
C GLU A 277 4.92 -24.23 11.71
N LYS A 278 4.15 -25.31 11.64
CA LYS A 278 2.82 -25.32 11.00
C LYS A 278 1.85 -24.38 11.71
N THR A 279 1.81 -24.42 13.04
CA THR A 279 0.99 -23.52 13.85
C THR A 279 1.38 -22.06 13.60
N ASN A 280 2.67 -21.75 13.68
CA ASN A 280 3.18 -20.40 13.41
C ASN A 280 2.86 -19.96 11.98
N SER A 281 2.97 -20.87 11.02
CA SER A 281 2.69 -20.56 9.61
C SER A 281 1.22 -20.23 9.37
N ALA A 282 0.28 -20.97 9.95
CA ALA A 282 -1.15 -20.68 9.85
C ALA A 282 -1.49 -19.28 10.41
N ILE A 283 -0.97 -18.98 11.60
CA ILE A 283 -1.22 -17.70 12.26
C ILE A 283 -0.50 -16.57 11.53
N SER A 284 0.74 -16.78 11.08
CA SER A 284 1.51 -15.81 10.30
C SER A 284 0.82 -15.45 8.98
N LEU A 285 0.29 -16.44 8.27
CA LEU A 285 -0.52 -16.25 7.06
C LEU A 285 -1.76 -15.41 7.35
N THR A 286 -2.44 -15.68 8.46
CA THR A 286 -3.63 -14.92 8.89
C THR A 286 -3.31 -13.45 9.08
N TYR A 287 -2.25 -13.11 9.80
CA TYR A 287 -1.82 -11.71 9.99
C TYR A 287 -1.41 -11.03 8.69
N PHE A 288 -0.65 -11.74 7.86
CA PHE A 288 -0.19 -11.22 6.58
C PHE A 288 -1.37 -10.85 5.67
N LEU A 289 -2.32 -11.77 5.50
CA LEU A 289 -3.51 -11.54 4.69
C LEU A 289 -4.41 -10.44 5.30
N ALA A 290 -4.58 -10.44 6.63
CA ALA A 290 -5.37 -9.41 7.31
C ALA A 290 -4.82 -7.99 7.07
N ALA A 291 -3.50 -7.80 7.11
CA ALA A 291 -2.87 -6.51 6.82
C ALA A 291 -3.16 -6.03 5.39
N HIS A 292 -3.07 -6.94 4.42
CA HIS A 292 -3.40 -6.64 3.03
C HIS A 292 -4.88 -6.34 2.83
N LEU A 293 -5.78 -7.09 3.48
CA LEU A 293 -7.21 -6.90 3.39
C LEU A 293 -7.65 -5.56 4.01
N PHE A 294 -7.06 -5.14 5.11
CA PHE A 294 -7.31 -3.80 5.65
C PHE A 294 -6.89 -2.68 4.69
N ASN A 295 -5.81 -2.87 3.93
CA ASN A 295 -5.33 -1.86 2.99
C ASN A 295 -6.13 -1.79 1.67
N ILE A 296 -7.15 -2.63 1.50
CA ILE A 296 -8.08 -2.54 0.36
C ILE A 296 -8.94 -1.28 0.44
N SER A 297 -9.38 -0.92 1.65
CA SER A 297 -10.09 0.35 1.90
C SER A 297 -9.99 0.73 3.37
N PRO A 298 -9.78 2.01 3.69
CA PRO A 298 -9.80 2.50 5.07
C PRO A 298 -11.19 2.41 5.73
N ASN A 299 -12.25 2.18 4.96
CA ASN A 299 -13.59 1.96 5.50
C ASN A 299 -13.78 0.55 6.09
N VAL A 300 -12.90 -0.41 5.80
CA VAL A 300 -12.91 -1.71 6.48
C VAL A 300 -12.39 -1.50 7.91
N GLN A 301 -13.31 -1.51 8.88
CA GLN A 301 -12.97 -1.36 10.31
C GLN A 301 -12.86 -2.71 11.01
N TYR A 302 -13.65 -3.68 10.58
CA TYR A 302 -13.64 -5.03 11.13
C TYR A 302 -13.43 -6.04 10.02
N LEU A 303 -12.54 -7.00 10.28
CA LEU A 303 -12.23 -8.09 9.38
C LEU A 303 -12.52 -9.42 10.07
N ARG A 304 -13.50 -10.17 9.57
CA ARG A 304 -13.82 -11.54 9.99
C ARG A 304 -13.07 -12.51 9.10
N PHE A 305 -12.20 -13.29 9.70
CA PHE A 305 -11.22 -14.10 8.99
C PHE A 305 -11.25 -15.57 9.46
N PRO A 306 -12.05 -16.44 8.84
CA PRO A 306 -11.91 -17.87 8.98
C PRO A 306 -10.81 -18.41 8.05
N LEU A 307 -10.01 -19.34 8.57
CA LEU A 307 -8.98 -20.08 7.84
C LEU A 307 -9.31 -21.57 7.86
N TYR A 308 -9.26 -22.20 6.70
CA TYR A 308 -9.54 -23.63 6.51
C TYR A 308 -8.32 -24.35 5.92
N ASP A 309 -8.12 -25.60 6.38
CA ASP A 309 -7.08 -26.50 5.87
C ASP A 309 -7.66 -27.42 4.80
N ARG A 310 -7.25 -27.23 3.55
CA ARG A 310 -7.62 -28.01 2.34
C ARG A 310 -9.04 -27.79 1.83
N ASN A 311 -10.02 -27.72 2.68
CA ASN A 311 -11.43 -27.51 2.33
C ASN A 311 -12.22 -26.94 3.52
N GLU A 312 -13.44 -26.52 3.29
CA GLU A 312 -14.32 -25.93 4.31
C GLU A 312 -14.73 -26.87 5.46
N LEU A 313 -14.46 -28.19 5.33
CA LEU A 313 -14.76 -29.16 6.37
C LEU A 313 -13.68 -29.21 7.46
N ASN A 314 -12.53 -28.59 7.23
CA ASN A 314 -11.41 -28.56 8.16
C ASN A 314 -11.09 -27.11 8.63
N PRO A 315 -11.98 -26.47 9.41
CA PRO A 315 -11.72 -25.14 9.93
C PRO A 315 -10.59 -25.18 10.97
N LEU A 316 -9.60 -24.28 10.81
CA LEU A 316 -8.47 -24.15 11.73
C LEU A 316 -8.71 -23.05 12.76
N LEU A 317 -9.17 -21.90 12.31
CA LEU A 317 -9.42 -20.75 13.16
C LEU A 317 -10.43 -19.80 12.53
N TRP A 318 -11.08 -19.04 13.37
CA TRP A 318 -11.77 -17.81 13.03
C TRP A 318 -11.29 -16.71 13.98
N VAL A 319 -11.10 -15.49 13.43
CA VAL A 319 -10.72 -14.33 14.23
C VAL A 319 -11.40 -13.09 13.67
N GLU A 320 -11.81 -12.18 14.55
CA GLU A 320 -12.27 -10.85 14.17
C GLU A 320 -11.20 -9.83 14.56
N PHE A 321 -10.60 -9.20 13.55
CA PHE A 321 -9.65 -8.12 13.74
C PHE A 321 -10.35 -6.77 13.68
N GLU A 322 -10.06 -5.91 14.65
CA GLU A 322 -10.40 -4.49 14.63
C GLU A 322 -9.23 -3.70 14.05
N ARG A 323 -9.50 -2.83 13.07
CA ARG A 323 -8.47 -2.06 12.35
C ARG A 323 -7.55 -1.27 13.28
N GLU A 324 -8.11 -0.53 14.23
CA GLU A 324 -7.31 0.34 15.12
C GLU A 324 -6.37 -0.49 16.00
N LYS A 325 -6.89 -1.55 16.61
CA LYS A 325 -6.11 -2.48 17.41
C LYS A 325 -5.05 -3.18 16.56
N PHE A 326 -5.42 -3.66 15.38
CA PHE A 326 -4.53 -4.34 14.45
C PHE A 326 -3.38 -3.41 13.97
N SER A 327 -3.66 -2.16 13.65
CA SER A 327 -2.66 -1.20 13.20
C SER A 327 -1.56 -0.91 14.22
N ARG A 328 -1.85 -1.11 15.50
CA ARG A 328 -0.91 -0.95 16.64
C ARG A 328 -0.16 -2.25 16.95
N THR A 329 -0.65 -3.38 16.46
CA THR A 329 -0.07 -4.69 16.72
C THR A 329 1.05 -4.97 15.73
N ARG A 330 2.21 -5.34 16.25
CA ARG A 330 3.35 -5.83 15.47
C ARG A 330 3.74 -7.19 16.01
N PRO A 331 3.06 -8.27 15.60
CA PRO A 331 3.34 -9.60 16.11
C PRO A 331 4.80 -9.97 15.81
N ARG A 332 5.45 -10.58 16.78
CA ARG A 332 6.80 -11.15 16.66
C ARG A 332 6.70 -12.66 16.62
N ILE A 333 7.66 -13.35 16.03
CA ILE A 333 7.67 -14.81 15.91
C ILE A 333 7.31 -15.51 17.23
N ILE A 334 7.83 -15.04 18.36
CA ILE A 334 7.60 -15.63 19.68
C ILE A 334 6.22 -15.29 20.25
N GLY A 335 5.61 -14.18 19.81
CA GLY A 335 4.34 -13.66 20.33
C GLY A 335 3.12 -13.94 19.46
N VAL A 336 3.29 -14.51 18.27
CA VAL A 336 2.22 -14.65 17.28
C VAL A 336 0.99 -15.38 17.83
N ILE A 337 1.19 -16.45 18.60
CA ILE A 337 0.09 -17.22 19.23
C ILE A 337 -0.60 -16.38 20.33
N SER A 338 0.16 -15.72 21.19
CA SER A 338 -0.40 -14.90 22.26
C SER A 338 -1.15 -13.68 21.73
N ASP A 339 -0.65 -13.09 20.65
CA ASP A 339 -1.24 -11.90 20.04
C ASP A 339 -2.61 -12.22 19.42
N ILE A 340 -2.76 -13.36 18.72
CA ILE A 340 -4.05 -13.73 18.11
C ILE A 340 -5.13 -14.01 19.16
N LEU A 341 -4.75 -14.55 20.32
CA LEU A 341 -5.66 -14.77 21.44
C LEU A 341 -6.19 -13.46 22.06
N GLY A 342 -5.55 -12.36 21.77
CA GLY A 342 -6.00 -11.03 22.19
C GLY A 342 -7.20 -10.49 21.40
N TYR A 343 -7.59 -11.12 20.30
CA TYR A 343 -8.76 -10.79 19.49
C TYR A 343 -9.92 -11.72 19.79
N PRO A 344 -11.19 -11.36 19.47
CA PRO A 344 -12.28 -12.33 19.39
C PRO A 344 -11.89 -13.47 18.46
N ASN A 345 -11.93 -14.69 18.95
CA ASN A 345 -11.42 -15.83 18.19
C ASN A 345 -12.19 -17.12 18.50
N VAL A 346 -12.16 -18.05 17.53
CA VAL A 346 -12.55 -19.44 17.66
C VAL A 346 -11.42 -20.27 17.10
N LEU A 347 -10.67 -20.93 17.96
CA LEU A 347 -9.55 -21.79 17.61
C LEU A 347 -9.30 -22.82 18.70
N GLU A 348 -8.67 -23.93 18.37
CA GLU A 348 -8.33 -24.98 19.30
C GLU A 348 -6.85 -25.31 19.25
N PHE A 349 -6.20 -25.25 20.42
CA PHE A 349 -4.82 -25.72 20.58
C PHE A 349 -4.77 -27.02 21.38
N LYS A 350 -3.95 -27.97 20.92
CA LYS A 350 -3.65 -29.21 21.65
C LYS A 350 -2.16 -29.35 21.89
N ASN A 351 -1.80 -29.86 23.05
CA ASN A 351 -0.43 -30.27 23.32
C ASN A 351 -0.14 -31.58 22.61
N LYS A 352 0.88 -31.59 21.75
CA LYS A 352 1.32 -32.76 21.02
C LYS A 352 2.83 -32.78 20.88
N ALA A 353 3.47 -33.84 21.31
CA ALA A 353 4.92 -34.02 21.26
C ALA A 353 5.70 -32.79 21.84
N ASP A 354 5.28 -32.31 23.01
CA ASP A 354 5.84 -31.12 23.69
C ASP A 354 5.75 -29.83 22.88
N SER A 355 4.73 -29.70 22.05
CA SER A 355 4.45 -28.53 21.21
C SER A 355 2.97 -28.20 21.23
N ILE A 356 2.66 -26.95 20.88
CA ILE A 356 1.29 -26.43 20.73
C ILE A 356 0.89 -26.60 19.27
N GLU A 357 -0.09 -27.46 19.00
CA GLU A 357 -0.68 -27.67 17.67
C GLU A 357 -1.98 -26.91 17.54
N LEU A 358 -2.10 -26.10 16.48
CA LEU A 358 -3.39 -25.57 16.04
C LEU A 358 -4.13 -26.70 15.31
N CYS A 359 -5.28 -27.09 15.85
CA CYS A 359 -6.04 -28.23 15.34
C CYS A 359 -7.24 -27.81 14.50
N ALA A 360 -7.54 -28.60 13.48
CA ALA A 360 -8.82 -28.49 12.81
C ALA A 360 -9.94 -28.90 13.78
N MET A 361 -11.02 -28.13 13.80
CA MET A 361 -12.20 -28.35 14.62
C MET A 361 -13.27 -29.11 13.84
N ASP A 362 -14.21 -29.74 14.56
CA ASP A 362 -15.45 -30.18 13.93
C ASP A 362 -16.20 -29.01 13.32
N LYS A 363 -16.66 -29.16 12.07
CA LYS A 363 -17.31 -28.08 11.32
C LYS A 363 -18.55 -27.53 12.00
N ALA A 364 -19.43 -28.40 12.52
CA ALA A 364 -20.67 -27.97 13.17
C ALA A 364 -20.38 -27.23 14.49
N MET A 365 -19.41 -27.72 15.26
CA MET A 365 -18.95 -27.07 16.49
C MET A 365 -18.31 -25.70 16.17
N PHE A 366 -17.49 -25.65 15.14
CA PHE A 366 -16.85 -24.41 14.70
C PHE A 366 -17.89 -23.36 14.30
N ASP A 367 -18.84 -23.72 13.42
CA ASP A 367 -19.88 -22.80 12.95
C ASP A 367 -20.74 -22.27 14.09
N ASN A 368 -21.10 -23.12 15.07
CA ASN A 368 -21.83 -22.70 16.26
C ASN A 368 -21.01 -21.70 17.12
N ASN A 369 -19.74 -21.98 17.35
CA ASN A 369 -18.87 -21.11 18.14
C ASN A 369 -18.64 -19.77 17.43
N VAL A 370 -18.47 -19.79 16.10
CA VAL A 370 -18.35 -18.58 15.28
C VAL A 370 -19.65 -17.75 15.36
N ALA A 371 -20.81 -18.40 15.25
CA ALA A 371 -22.10 -17.68 15.38
C ALA A 371 -22.24 -17.00 16.74
N MET A 372 -21.87 -17.66 17.84
CA MET A 372 -21.84 -17.05 19.17
C MET A 372 -20.85 -15.90 19.29
N ALA A 373 -19.64 -16.07 18.75
CA ALA A 373 -18.63 -15.01 18.74
C ALA A 373 -19.08 -13.79 17.95
N ILE A 374 -19.70 -13.98 16.78
CA ILE A 374 -20.29 -12.91 15.97
C ILE A 374 -21.40 -12.18 16.72
N GLN A 375 -22.27 -12.90 17.43
CA GLN A 375 -23.30 -12.26 18.22
C GLN A 375 -22.71 -11.37 19.31
N GLN A 376 -21.71 -11.86 20.05
CA GLN A 376 -21.01 -11.08 21.08
C GLN A 376 -20.30 -9.86 20.50
N THR A 377 -19.61 -10.00 19.37
CA THR A 377 -18.93 -8.87 18.74
C THR A 377 -19.89 -7.84 18.17
N ASN A 378 -21.02 -8.27 17.62
CA ASN A 378 -22.07 -7.37 17.13
C ASN A 378 -22.69 -6.57 18.31
N GLU A 379 -22.90 -7.16 19.46
CA GLU A 379 -23.37 -6.45 20.65
C GLU A 379 -22.36 -5.37 21.07
N ILE A 380 -21.07 -5.70 21.08
CA ILE A 380 -19.99 -4.74 21.37
C ILE A 380 -19.94 -3.62 20.32
N HIS A 381 -20.07 -3.96 19.02
CA HIS A 381 -20.10 -2.97 17.96
C HIS A 381 -21.27 -2.01 18.08
N ILE A 382 -22.45 -2.51 18.47
CA ILE A 382 -23.63 -1.69 18.72
C ILE A 382 -23.39 -0.78 19.93
N GLU A 383 -22.82 -1.27 21.01
CA GLU A 383 -22.44 -0.47 22.16
C GLU A 383 -21.42 0.62 21.82
N HIS A 384 -20.40 0.31 21.00
CA HIS A 384 -19.43 1.30 20.52
C HIS A 384 -20.02 2.31 19.56
N GLN A 385 -21.00 1.91 18.73
CA GLN A 385 -21.74 2.84 17.86
C GLN A 385 -22.74 3.68 18.64
N SER A 386 -23.22 3.22 19.79
CA SER A 386 -24.11 3.95 20.69
C SER A 386 -23.37 4.92 21.64
N THR A 387 -22.03 4.94 21.65
CA THR A 387 -21.28 5.97 22.36
C THR A 387 -21.42 7.30 21.61
N TYR A 388 -22.38 8.07 22.04
CA TYR A 388 -22.61 9.44 21.60
C TYR A 388 -21.35 10.27 21.86
N SER A 389 -20.68 10.73 20.82
CA SER A 389 -19.56 11.64 20.99
C SER A 389 -20.09 12.99 21.46
N ASP A 390 -19.67 13.45 22.63
CA ASP A 390 -19.98 14.79 23.11
C ASP A 390 -19.25 15.82 22.23
N LEU A 391 -20.03 16.62 21.49
CA LEU A 391 -19.49 17.66 20.60
C LEU A 391 -19.24 18.99 21.32
N GLY A 392 -19.53 19.06 22.62
CA GLY A 392 -19.55 20.33 23.36
C GLY A 392 -20.79 21.17 23.06
N ASN A 393 -20.98 22.29 23.75
CA ASN A 393 -22.09 23.24 23.53
C ASN A 393 -23.49 22.60 23.53
N ASN A 394 -23.74 21.61 24.38
CA ASN A 394 -24.97 20.86 24.49
C ASN A 394 -25.37 19.98 23.28
N TYR A 395 -24.44 19.70 22.39
CA TYR A 395 -24.67 18.80 21.24
C TYR A 395 -23.95 17.47 21.42
N ILE A 396 -24.58 16.41 20.91
CA ILE A 396 -24.01 15.08 20.77
C ILE A 396 -24.06 14.65 19.29
N ALA A 397 -23.06 13.89 18.87
CA ALA A 397 -23.06 13.22 17.59
C ALA A 397 -23.82 11.90 17.72
N ILE A 398 -24.78 11.67 16.84
CA ILE A 398 -25.51 10.40 16.73
C ILE A 398 -25.38 9.86 15.31
N SER A 399 -25.63 8.58 15.12
CA SER A 399 -25.66 7.98 13.78
C SER A 399 -26.86 8.50 12.96
N PHE A 400 -26.80 8.38 11.63
CA PHE A 400 -27.95 8.71 10.78
C PHE A 400 -29.15 7.79 11.04
N GLU A 401 -28.88 6.56 11.47
CA GLU A 401 -29.91 5.58 11.85
C GLU A 401 -30.63 6.02 13.13
N ASP A 402 -29.90 6.42 14.14
CA ASP A 402 -30.44 6.98 15.36
C ASP A 402 -31.23 8.27 15.13
N ALA A 403 -30.74 9.12 14.26
CA ALA A 403 -31.46 10.31 13.85
C ALA A 403 -32.76 9.95 13.12
N SER A 404 -32.79 8.86 12.35
CA SER A 404 -34.01 8.37 11.69
C SER A 404 -35.04 7.85 12.70
N ILE A 405 -34.59 7.17 13.77
CA ILE A 405 -35.47 6.74 14.88
C ILE A 405 -36.11 7.97 15.57
N LEU A 406 -35.31 8.99 15.85
CA LEU A 406 -35.82 10.24 16.44
C LEU A 406 -36.79 10.99 15.54
N CYS A 407 -36.66 10.87 14.20
CA CYS A 407 -37.63 11.41 13.26
C CYS A 407 -39.03 10.79 13.36
N GLY A 408 -39.15 9.60 13.94
CA GLY A 408 -40.43 8.96 14.23
C GLY A 408 -41.21 9.62 15.39
N VAL A 409 -40.57 10.47 16.19
CA VAL A 409 -41.19 11.20 17.30
C VAL A 409 -41.85 12.50 16.77
N PRO A 410 -43.19 12.65 16.87
CA PRO A 410 -43.93 13.75 16.18
C PRO A 410 -43.39 15.15 16.48
N ASN A 411 -42.97 15.42 17.72
CA ASN A 411 -42.55 16.75 18.15
C ASN A 411 -41.07 17.06 17.82
N LEU A 412 -40.28 16.06 17.46
CA LEU A 412 -38.82 16.19 17.18
C LEU A 412 -38.51 16.07 15.69
N SER A 413 -39.46 15.59 14.89
CA SER A 413 -39.26 15.23 13.48
C SER A 413 -38.67 16.38 12.64
N ASN A 414 -39.15 17.61 12.82
CA ASN A 414 -38.66 18.75 12.01
C ASN A 414 -37.24 19.18 12.38
N GLU A 415 -36.90 19.19 13.67
CA GLU A 415 -35.58 19.56 14.17
C GLU A 415 -34.51 18.54 13.73
N VAL A 416 -34.82 17.27 13.91
CA VAL A 416 -33.91 16.17 13.55
C VAL A 416 -33.75 16.05 12.04
N ARG A 417 -34.80 16.22 11.22
CA ARG A 417 -34.70 16.27 9.76
C ARG A 417 -33.81 17.40 9.29
N LYS A 418 -33.91 18.59 9.92
CA LYS A 418 -33.04 19.73 9.61
C LYS A 418 -31.59 19.45 9.97
N ALA A 419 -31.35 18.77 11.10
CA ALA A 419 -30.01 18.33 11.49
C ALA A 419 -29.44 17.29 10.52
N ILE A 420 -30.25 16.32 10.04
CA ILE A 420 -29.87 15.35 9.02
C ILE A 420 -29.48 16.04 7.71
N SER A 421 -30.31 17.00 7.23
CA SER A 421 -30.01 17.76 6.03
C SER A 421 -28.70 18.51 6.15
N THR A 422 -28.51 19.23 7.27
CA THR A 422 -27.27 19.97 7.56
C THR A 422 -26.04 19.06 7.59
N ALA A 423 -26.16 17.86 8.18
CA ALA A 423 -25.08 16.90 8.22
C ALA A 423 -24.73 16.37 6.80
N LYS A 424 -25.73 16.10 5.97
CA LYS A 424 -25.55 15.68 4.56
C LYS A 424 -24.90 16.78 3.72
N ASP A 425 -25.39 18.02 3.84
CA ASP A 425 -24.85 19.17 3.10
C ASP A 425 -23.38 19.46 3.45
N LYS A 426 -23.01 19.21 4.71
CA LYS A 426 -21.63 19.36 5.22
C LYS A 426 -20.77 18.12 5.02
N GLY A 427 -21.31 17.01 4.49
CA GLY A 427 -20.58 15.76 4.30
C GLY A 427 -20.13 15.10 5.61
N LEU A 428 -20.87 15.31 6.72
CA LEU A 428 -20.55 14.73 8.01
C LEU A 428 -20.97 13.25 8.06
N SER A 429 -20.23 12.44 8.80
CA SER A 429 -20.57 11.03 9.05
C SER A 429 -21.52 10.83 10.23
N TYR A 430 -21.95 11.90 10.87
CA TYR A 430 -22.82 11.92 12.04
C TYR A 430 -23.83 13.07 11.95
N VAL A 431 -24.88 12.98 12.75
CA VAL A 431 -25.89 14.03 12.92
C VAL A 431 -25.71 14.67 14.30
N ALA A 432 -25.51 15.99 14.34
CA ALA A 432 -25.39 16.72 15.59
C ALA A 432 -26.81 17.06 16.11
N VAL A 433 -27.16 16.56 17.29
CA VAL A 433 -28.45 16.80 17.93
C VAL A 433 -28.27 17.30 19.36
N ASP A 434 -29.30 17.95 19.94
CA ASP A 434 -29.24 18.40 21.32
C ASP A 434 -29.06 17.22 22.29
N LYS A 435 -28.18 17.38 23.27
CA LYS A 435 -27.85 16.37 24.30
C LYS A 435 -29.06 15.85 25.05
N LYS A 436 -30.12 16.66 25.16
CA LYS A 436 -31.40 16.26 25.78
C LYS A 436 -32.09 15.12 25.04
N LEU A 437 -31.84 14.97 23.76
CA LEU A 437 -32.46 13.91 22.95
C LEU A 437 -31.84 12.53 23.21
N LYS A 438 -30.72 12.47 23.94
CA LYS A 438 -30.08 11.22 24.31
C LYS A 438 -31.00 10.30 25.11
N SER A 439 -31.63 10.82 26.15
CA SER A 439 -32.54 10.04 27.02
C SER A 439 -33.75 9.48 26.23
N ILE A 440 -34.27 10.29 25.30
CA ILE A 440 -35.39 9.85 24.43
C ILE A 440 -34.94 8.73 23.48
N LEU A 441 -33.73 8.86 22.90
CA LEU A 441 -33.20 7.85 22.02
C LEU A 441 -32.89 6.54 22.76
N ASP A 442 -32.36 6.63 23.98
CA ASP A 442 -32.09 5.48 24.85
C ASP A 442 -33.38 4.75 25.27
N GLU A 443 -34.50 5.49 25.41
CA GLU A 443 -35.83 4.91 25.66
C GLU A 443 -36.43 4.24 24.42
N LEU A 444 -36.23 4.81 23.24
CA LEU A 444 -36.76 4.27 21.98
C LEU A 444 -35.98 3.02 21.49
N LYS A 445 -34.77 2.81 22.00
CA LYS A 445 -33.93 1.64 21.71
C LYS A 445 -34.15 0.47 22.66
N LYS A 446 -34.85 0.66 23.76
CA LYS A 446 -35.28 -0.41 24.69
C LYS A 446 -36.53 -1.11 24.20
#